data_3c0b063670c09469e13736fa4f8ea82a
#
_entry.id   3c0b063670c09469e13736fa4f8ea82a
#
_cell.length_a   1.000
_cell.length_b   1.000
_cell.length_c   1.000
_cell.angle_alpha   90.00
_cell.angle_beta   90.00
_cell.angle_gamma   90.00
#
_symmetry.space_group_name_H-M   'P 1'
#
loop_
_entity.id
_entity.type
_entity.pdbx_description
1 polymer ?
#
loop_
_entity_poly.entity_id
_entity_poly.type
_entity_poly.pdbx_seq_one_letter_code
_entity_poly.pdbx_strand_id
1 'polypeptide(L)'
;MALDHEAIYEAYKSEAKPVVSIDDTAGAFDADGNSVTLDQSKIDAARTALNTAAAAVKYQTDRKGGTGFEKTGTYYDEIGNQLDMLYKDIVAGKLDTTGTWATHIKAVKDANPKPS
;
A
#
# COMPACT_ATOMS: atom_id res chain seq x y z
N MET A 1 19.75 -11.56 15.14
CA MET A 1 19.08 -11.02 13.94
C MET A 1 17.57 -11.16 14.12
N ALA A 2 16.84 -10.08 13.90
CA ALA A 2 15.38 -10.10 14.04
C ALA A 2 14.74 -10.94 12.96
N LEU A 3 13.70 -11.69 13.32
CA LEU A 3 12.91 -12.46 12.38
C LEU A 3 11.88 -11.56 11.69
N ASP A 4 11.51 -11.92 10.47
CA ASP A 4 10.47 -11.20 9.73
C ASP A 4 9.09 -11.73 10.18
N HIS A 5 8.58 -11.16 11.27
CA HIS A 5 7.34 -11.63 11.91
C HIS A 5 6.16 -11.65 10.95
N GLU A 6 5.96 -10.56 10.18
CA GLU A 6 4.84 -10.46 9.24
C GLU A 6 4.89 -11.56 8.17
N ALA A 7 6.06 -11.77 7.57
CA ALA A 7 6.24 -12.80 6.54
C ALA A 7 6.08 -14.21 7.12
N ILE A 8 6.52 -14.44 8.35
CA ILE A 8 6.35 -15.74 9.01
C ILE A 8 4.87 -16.02 9.25
N TYR A 9 4.11 -15.08 9.81
CA TYR A 9 2.68 -15.27 9.99
C TYR A 9 1.97 -15.53 8.65
N GLU A 10 2.32 -14.78 7.61
CA GLU A 10 1.76 -14.97 6.27
C GLU A 10 2.10 -16.34 5.69
N ALA A 11 3.36 -16.78 5.84
CA ALA A 11 3.84 -18.06 5.30
C ALA A 11 3.12 -19.26 5.91
N TYR A 12 2.74 -19.18 7.18
CA TYR A 12 2.19 -20.31 7.92
C TYR A 12 0.71 -20.20 8.25
N LYS A 13 0.02 -19.15 7.80
CA LYS A 13 -1.40 -18.92 8.13
C LYS A 13 -2.33 -20.02 7.64
N SER A 14 -1.97 -20.73 6.58
CA SER A 14 -2.80 -21.77 5.96
C SER A 14 -2.44 -23.18 6.44
N GLU A 15 -1.46 -23.31 7.32
CA GLU A 15 -1.06 -24.60 7.87
C GLU A 15 -2.09 -25.13 8.87
N ALA A 16 -2.10 -26.45 9.10
CA ALA A 16 -2.99 -27.07 10.08
C ALA A 16 -2.73 -26.52 11.49
N LYS A 17 -1.49 -26.19 11.79
CA LYS A 17 -1.08 -25.54 13.03
C LYS A 17 -0.30 -24.27 12.73
N PRO A 18 -1.02 -23.14 12.50
CA PRO A 18 -0.35 -21.88 12.16
C PRO A 18 0.53 -21.35 13.29
N VAL A 19 1.51 -20.55 12.94
CA VAL A 19 2.32 -19.81 13.91
C VAL A 19 1.43 -18.79 14.62
N VAL A 20 1.42 -18.78 15.93
CA VAL A 20 0.65 -17.82 16.75
C VAL A 20 1.53 -16.90 17.58
N SER A 21 2.82 -17.24 17.78
CA SER A 21 3.76 -16.37 18.47
C SER A 21 5.15 -16.50 17.88
N ILE A 22 5.92 -15.43 17.94
CA ILE A 22 7.28 -15.38 17.41
C ILE A 22 8.15 -14.64 18.41
N ASP A 23 9.31 -15.24 18.72
CA ASP A 23 10.36 -14.61 19.51
C ASP A 23 11.63 -14.60 18.66
N ASP A 24 12.29 -13.45 18.58
CA ASP A 24 13.48 -13.29 17.74
C ASP A 24 14.65 -14.20 18.13
N THR A 25 14.66 -14.66 19.38
CA THR A 25 15.68 -15.56 19.91
C THR A 25 15.22 -17.02 19.91
N ALA A 26 14.01 -17.29 20.40
CA ALA A 26 13.48 -18.64 20.59
C ALA A 26 12.82 -19.23 19.35
N GLY A 27 12.38 -18.39 18.41
CA GLY A 27 11.74 -18.82 17.16
C GLY A 27 10.23 -18.72 17.18
N ALA A 28 9.58 -19.54 16.36
CA ALA A 28 8.13 -19.50 16.16
C ALA A 28 7.43 -20.67 16.85
N PHE A 29 6.21 -20.44 17.33
CA PHE A 29 5.44 -21.44 18.08
C PHE A 29 3.99 -21.46 17.61
N ASP A 30 3.38 -22.64 17.65
CA ASP A 30 1.95 -22.82 17.35
C ASP A 30 1.08 -22.60 18.60
N ALA A 31 -0.24 -22.78 18.46
CA ALA A 31 -1.19 -22.57 19.56
C ALA A 31 -1.00 -23.57 20.71
N ASP A 32 -0.38 -24.71 20.45
CA ASP A 32 -0.08 -25.73 21.48
C ASP A 32 1.22 -25.45 22.20
N GLY A 33 1.96 -24.40 21.82
CA GLY A 33 3.25 -24.06 22.39
C GLY A 33 4.42 -24.83 21.80
N ASN A 34 4.19 -25.58 20.73
CA ASN A 34 5.24 -26.36 20.07
C ASN A 34 6.01 -25.49 19.07
N SER A 35 7.31 -25.73 18.99
CA SER A 35 8.18 -25.04 18.04
C SER A 35 7.81 -25.37 16.60
N VAL A 36 7.73 -24.37 15.76
CA VAL A 36 7.47 -24.53 14.32
C VAL A 36 8.79 -24.32 13.58
N THR A 37 9.18 -25.32 12.79
CA THR A 37 10.40 -25.22 11.97
C THR A 37 10.17 -24.20 10.84
N LEU A 38 11.04 -23.19 10.77
CA LEU A 38 10.94 -22.14 9.76
C LEU A 38 11.70 -22.53 8.49
N ASP A 39 11.00 -22.43 7.36
CA ASP A 39 11.57 -22.63 6.03
C ASP A 39 11.80 -21.24 5.41
N GLN A 40 13.06 -20.86 5.23
CA GLN A 40 13.42 -19.54 4.74
C GLN A 40 12.86 -19.28 3.32
N SER A 41 12.84 -20.29 2.45
CA SER A 41 12.25 -20.16 1.11
C SER A 41 10.78 -19.77 1.17
N LYS A 42 10.04 -20.38 2.08
CA LYS A 42 8.63 -20.13 2.30
C LYS A 42 8.39 -18.72 2.84
N ILE A 43 9.25 -18.29 3.75
CA ILE A 43 9.21 -16.94 4.34
C ILE A 43 9.54 -15.90 3.27
N ASP A 44 10.55 -16.14 2.44
CA ASP A 44 10.93 -15.23 1.36
C ASP A 44 9.81 -15.09 0.33
N ALA A 45 9.13 -16.19 -0.01
CA ALA A 45 7.99 -16.16 -0.92
C ALA A 45 6.83 -15.35 -0.31
N ALA A 46 6.58 -15.48 0.98
CA ALA A 46 5.55 -14.72 1.69
C ALA A 46 5.90 -13.23 1.72
N ARG A 47 7.16 -12.88 1.97
CA ARG A 47 7.61 -11.47 1.92
C ARG A 47 7.41 -10.88 0.54
N THR A 48 7.76 -11.62 -0.51
CA THR A 48 7.54 -11.18 -1.90
C THR A 48 6.05 -10.94 -2.18
N ALA A 49 5.18 -11.87 -1.74
CA ALA A 49 3.74 -11.74 -1.93
C ALA A 49 3.17 -10.53 -1.19
N LEU A 50 3.61 -10.28 0.06
CA LEU A 50 3.19 -9.11 0.83
C LEU A 50 3.64 -7.81 0.17
N ASN A 51 4.88 -7.76 -0.30
CA ASN A 51 5.42 -6.57 -0.99
C ASN A 51 4.67 -6.30 -2.30
N THR A 52 4.34 -7.34 -3.06
CA THR A 52 3.58 -7.22 -4.30
C THR A 52 2.18 -6.70 -4.03
N ALA A 53 1.50 -7.23 -3.00
CA ALA A 53 0.17 -6.76 -2.62
C ALA A 53 0.19 -5.31 -2.16
N ALA A 54 1.20 -4.91 -1.37
CA ALA A 54 1.36 -3.53 -0.93
C ALA A 54 1.62 -2.58 -2.11
N ALA A 55 2.49 -2.99 -3.05
CA ALA A 55 2.80 -2.19 -4.23
C ALA A 55 1.58 -2.00 -5.13
N ALA A 56 0.71 -3.01 -5.23
CA ALA A 56 -0.49 -2.95 -6.06
C ALA A 56 -1.46 -1.86 -5.63
N VAL A 57 -1.43 -1.45 -4.35
CA VAL A 57 -2.33 -0.42 -3.81
C VAL A 57 -1.60 0.86 -3.39
N LYS A 58 -0.27 0.87 -3.45
CA LYS A 58 0.53 2.03 -3.04
C LYS A 58 0.16 3.30 -3.81
N TYR A 59 -0.17 3.16 -5.09
CA TYR A 59 -0.54 4.31 -5.93
C TYR A 59 -1.72 5.09 -5.34
N GLN A 60 -2.66 4.40 -4.68
CA GLN A 60 -3.83 5.05 -4.08
C GLN A 60 -3.41 5.96 -2.92
N THR A 61 -2.49 5.48 -2.08
CA THR A 61 -1.94 6.27 -0.98
C THR A 61 -1.11 7.44 -1.51
N ASP A 62 -0.27 7.19 -2.52
CA ASP A 62 0.59 8.23 -3.10
C ASP A 62 -0.23 9.35 -3.74
N ARG A 63 -1.36 9.02 -4.38
CA ARG A 63 -2.27 10.02 -4.95
C ARG A 63 -2.90 10.92 -3.90
N LYS A 64 -2.97 10.47 -2.65
CA LYS A 64 -3.48 11.26 -1.51
C LYS A 64 -2.39 12.04 -0.79
N GLY A 65 -1.13 11.86 -1.18
CA GLY A 65 0.01 12.54 -0.57
C GLY A 65 0.77 11.70 0.46
N GLY A 66 0.57 10.37 0.44
CA GLY A 66 1.23 9.45 1.36
C GLY A 66 0.45 9.20 2.64
N THR A 67 1.08 8.52 3.59
CA THR A 67 0.49 8.18 4.90
C THR A 67 0.97 9.08 6.03
N GLY A 68 1.96 9.94 5.77
CA GLY A 68 2.55 10.81 6.77
C GLY A 68 1.68 12.03 7.10
N PHE A 69 2.06 12.74 8.13
CA PHE A 69 1.39 13.95 8.56
C PHE A 69 1.51 15.06 7.52
N GLU A 70 2.69 15.18 6.91
CA GLU A 70 2.93 16.10 5.81
C GLU A 70 2.74 15.37 4.48
N LYS A 71 2.05 16.00 3.56
CA LYS A 71 1.82 15.43 2.24
C LYS A 71 3.07 15.57 1.37
N THR A 72 3.35 14.54 0.58
CA THR A 72 4.54 14.47 -0.26
C THR A 72 4.19 14.08 -1.69
N GLY A 73 5.03 14.50 -2.63
CA GLY A 73 4.89 14.15 -4.03
C GLY A 73 3.79 14.94 -4.74
N THR A 74 3.31 14.39 -5.85
CA THR A 74 2.20 14.96 -6.62
C THR A 74 0.92 14.24 -6.20
N TYR A 75 0.04 14.94 -5.53
CA TYR A 75 -1.16 14.35 -4.93
C TYR A 75 -2.40 15.20 -5.21
N TYR A 76 -3.59 14.59 -5.00
CA TYR A 76 -4.86 15.30 -5.17
C TYR A 76 -4.96 16.44 -4.17
N ASP A 77 -5.35 17.61 -4.68
CA ASP A 77 -5.61 18.77 -3.84
C ASP A 77 -6.83 18.51 -2.94
N GLU A 78 -7.05 19.37 -1.97
CA GLU A 78 -8.22 19.29 -1.10
C GLU A 78 -9.51 19.37 -1.91
N ILE A 79 -10.56 18.73 -1.43
CA ILE A 79 -11.85 18.68 -2.14
C ILE A 79 -12.37 20.08 -2.44
N GLY A 80 -12.26 21.02 -1.51
CA GLY A 80 -12.70 22.40 -1.74
C GLY A 80 -11.98 23.04 -2.91
N ASN A 81 -10.66 22.85 -2.99
CA ASN A 81 -9.87 23.38 -4.11
C ASN A 81 -10.22 22.69 -5.42
N GLN A 82 -10.47 21.40 -5.40
CA GLN A 82 -10.88 20.67 -6.60
C GLN A 82 -12.26 21.14 -7.11
N LEU A 83 -13.19 21.40 -6.21
CA LEU A 83 -14.50 21.93 -6.57
C LEU A 83 -14.37 23.33 -7.18
N ASP A 84 -13.46 24.15 -6.66
CA ASP A 84 -13.16 25.46 -7.24
C ASP A 84 -12.61 25.34 -8.66
N MET A 85 -11.69 24.40 -8.89
CA MET A 85 -11.15 24.13 -10.23
C MET A 85 -12.26 23.72 -11.19
N LEU A 86 -13.15 22.84 -10.73
CA LEU A 86 -14.29 22.37 -11.53
C LEU A 86 -15.24 23.53 -11.86
N TYR A 87 -15.55 24.36 -10.88
CA TYR A 87 -16.42 25.52 -11.09
C TYR A 87 -15.83 26.50 -12.11
N LYS A 88 -14.54 26.82 -11.98
CA LYS A 88 -13.84 27.69 -12.92
C LYS A 88 -13.86 27.13 -14.34
N ASP A 89 -13.68 25.80 -14.47
CA ASP A 89 -13.72 25.14 -15.78
C ASP A 89 -15.12 25.21 -16.39
N ILE A 90 -16.17 25.08 -15.60
CA ILE A 90 -17.55 25.22 -16.06
C ILE A 90 -17.78 26.63 -16.59
N VAL A 91 -17.37 27.65 -15.83
CA VAL A 91 -17.52 29.05 -16.20
C VAL A 91 -16.76 29.37 -17.50
N ALA A 92 -15.56 28.80 -17.65
CA ALA A 92 -14.71 29.00 -18.83
C ALA A 92 -15.13 28.16 -20.05
N GLY A 93 -16.09 27.25 -19.88
CA GLY A 93 -16.49 26.34 -20.97
C GLY A 93 -15.46 25.24 -21.23
N LYS A 94 -14.64 24.90 -20.25
CA LYS A 94 -13.55 23.91 -20.38
C LYS A 94 -13.79 22.68 -19.52
N LEU A 95 -15.01 22.19 -19.48
CA LEU A 95 -15.32 20.95 -18.75
C LEU A 95 -14.98 19.74 -19.63
N ASP A 96 -13.69 19.63 -19.96
CA ASP A 96 -13.11 18.58 -20.79
C ASP A 96 -11.65 18.35 -20.37
N THR A 97 -10.88 17.61 -21.17
CA THR A 97 -9.48 17.27 -20.85
C THR A 97 -8.54 18.48 -20.87
N THR A 98 -8.98 19.63 -21.36
CA THR A 98 -8.16 20.86 -21.41
C THR A 98 -8.35 21.75 -20.19
N GLY A 99 -9.32 21.44 -19.32
CA GLY A 99 -9.62 22.23 -18.14
C GLY A 99 -8.61 22.04 -17.02
N THR A 100 -8.65 22.96 -16.06
CA THR A 100 -7.72 22.96 -14.92
C THR A 100 -7.86 21.70 -14.04
N TRP A 101 -9.11 21.32 -13.76
CA TRP A 101 -9.37 20.15 -12.92
C TRP A 101 -8.90 18.87 -13.59
N ALA A 102 -9.26 18.64 -14.84
CA ALA A 102 -8.80 17.44 -15.57
C ALA A 102 -7.27 17.39 -15.67
N THR A 103 -6.64 18.52 -15.90
CA THR A 103 -5.16 18.62 -15.95
C THR A 103 -4.54 18.24 -14.61
N HIS A 104 -5.12 18.74 -13.50
CA HIS A 104 -4.65 18.39 -12.14
C HIS A 104 -4.78 16.89 -11.87
N ILE A 105 -5.95 16.31 -12.15
CA ILE A 105 -6.21 14.89 -11.92
C ILE A 105 -5.23 14.02 -12.74
N LYS A 106 -5.04 14.39 -14.02
CA LYS A 106 -4.11 13.67 -14.89
C LYS A 106 -2.68 13.73 -14.35
N ALA A 107 -2.23 14.89 -13.88
CA ALA A 107 -0.87 15.05 -13.33
C ALA A 107 -0.65 14.11 -12.13
N VAL A 108 -1.63 14.00 -11.24
CA VAL A 108 -1.54 13.12 -10.07
C VAL A 108 -1.49 11.64 -10.50
N LYS A 109 -2.33 11.26 -11.45
CA LYS A 109 -2.36 9.87 -11.96
C LYS A 109 -1.07 9.51 -12.71
N ASP A 110 -0.54 10.43 -13.49
CA ASP A 110 0.71 10.20 -14.24
C ASP A 110 1.91 10.10 -13.31
N ALA A 111 1.93 10.87 -12.21
CA ALA A 111 3.00 10.80 -11.21
C ALA A 111 2.90 9.54 -10.34
N ASN A 112 1.70 8.98 -10.17
CA ASN A 112 1.43 7.82 -9.33
C ASN A 112 0.60 6.80 -10.10
N PRO A 113 1.19 6.15 -11.12
CA PRO A 113 0.42 5.27 -11.98
C PRO A 113 -0.05 4.01 -11.28
N LYS A 114 -1.23 3.53 -11.66
CA LYS A 114 -1.73 2.25 -11.20
C LYS A 114 -0.89 1.14 -11.83
N PRO A 115 -0.41 0.17 -11.05
CA PRO A 115 0.31 -0.98 -11.61
C PRO A 115 -0.58 -1.77 -12.59
N SER A 116 0.03 -2.22 -13.67
CA SER A 116 -0.70 -3.03 -14.68
C SER A 116 -0.71 -4.50 -14.30
#